data_6a2f85fb7afa17f5eb61978c5afcae8b
#
_entry.id   6a2f85fb7afa17f5eb61978c5afcae8b
#
_cell.length_a   1.000
_cell.length_b   1.000
_cell.length_c   1.000
_cell.angle_alpha   90.00
_cell.angle_beta   90.00
_cell.angle_gamma   90.00
#
_symmetry.space_group_name_H-M   'P 1'
#
loop_
_entity.id
_entity.type
_entity.pdbx_description
1 polymer ?
#
loop_
_entity_poly.entity_id
_entity_poly.type
_entity_poly.pdbx_seq_one_letter_code
_entity_poly.pdbx_strand_id
1 'polypeptide(L)'
;MISKRFPPLLAASAMGVYLLLVVGATTAVTDAATACTAWPACGDGFALPTADVGWVALGHRLVALAVGLLVLATGIAAWRVRPTSRVTGALAVSFLLYPVQSLLGAYVATGGRETLAVVAGVPVTLSAIHLAGGLAVFFGLLAALAWELEARTGDPDDEPAIASDGPEPAAEPIGSEDRPPIPSWRADPVRRARLTAAAYFRLMKPRLMWLLCLVASAAMALAGGPGLSVPVVAATLAGGALSIGASGTFNHVFERDIDRRMQRTSDRPLAVDLVSVRNALAFGVLLTVISVGLFAWVNLLAAVLGFVAIVFYSVVYTLVLKPNTVQNTVIGGAAGALPALIGWAAVTGEIGLGGLALAALIFLWTPAHFYNLALAYKDDYERGGFPMMPVVRGETATRRHIVWYFGATLAVAAGMVSLGRLDWLYALAGVVVG
;
A
#
# COMPACT_ATOMS: atom_id res chain seq x y z
N MET A 1 12.75 24.63 -22.07
CA MET A 1 13.04 24.61 -20.63
C MET A 1 11.76 24.35 -19.80
N ILE A 2 10.62 25.00 -20.06
CA ILE A 2 9.34 24.84 -19.34
C ILE A 2 8.77 23.42 -19.48
N SER A 3 8.83 22.84 -20.69
CA SER A 3 8.34 21.48 -20.93
C SER A 3 9.00 20.43 -20.02
N LYS A 4 10.32 20.50 -19.78
CA LYS A 4 11.03 19.56 -18.88
C LYS A 4 10.64 19.74 -17.39
N ARG A 5 10.15 20.92 -17.00
CA ARG A 5 9.74 21.23 -15.62
C ARG A 5 8.26 20.95 -15.34
N PHE A 6 7.48 20.64 -16.36
CA PHE A 6 6.03 20.46 -16.22
C PHE A 6 5.64 19.20 -15.40
N PRO A 7 6.20 17.97 -15.62
CA PRO A 7 5.89 16.82 -14.78
C PRO A 7 6.26 17.00 -13.30
N PRO A 8 7.47 17.50 -12.94
CA PRO A 8 7.76 17.76 -11.53
C PRO A 8 6.86 18.84 -10.90
N LEU A 9 6.37 19.81 -11.69
CA LEU A 9 5.40 20.78 -11.20
C LEU A 9 4.03 20.16 -10.93
N LEU A 10 3.57 19.24 -11.80
CA LEU A 10 2.36 18.43 -11.57
C LEU A 10 2.49 17.57 -10.31
N ALA A 11 3.64 16.89 -10.15
CA ALA A 11 3.92 16.08 -8.98
C ALA A 11 3.91 16.93 -7.70
N ALA A 12 4.59 18.08 -7.71
CA ALA A 12 4.59 19.01 -6.58
C ALA A 12 3.19 19.51 -6.25
N SER A 13 2.33 19.78 -7.26
CA SER A 13 0.94 20.19 -7.03
C SER A 13 0.09 19.08 -6.42
N ALA A 14 0.23 17.84 -6.90
CA ALA A 14 -0.46 16.69 -6.31
C ALA A 14 -0.03 16.46 -4.86
N MET A 15 1.28 16.49 -4.58
CA MET A 15 1.81 16.36 -3.22
C MET A 15 1.41 17.52 -2.32
N GLY A 16 1.35 18.73 -2.85
CA GLY A 16 0.83 19.90 -2.12
C GLY A 16 -0.63 19.74 -1.72
N VAL A 17 -1.48 19.23 -2.61
CA VAL A 17 -2.89 18.93 -2.28
C VAL A 17 -2.99 17.77 -1.30
N TYR A 18 -2.14 16.73 -1.40
CA TYR A 18 -2.06 15.69 -0.38
C TYR A 18 -1.73 16.24 1.00
N LEU A 19 -0.69 17.10 1.10
CA LEU A 19 -0.35 17.79 2.34
C LEU A 19 -1.54 18.62 2.88
N LEU A 20 -2.25 19.31 1.99
CA LEU A 20 -3.43 20.08 2.35
C LEU A 20 -4.55 19.18 2.90
N LEU A 21 -4.76 17.99 2.34
CA LEU A 21 -5.73 17.02 2.85
C LEU A 21 -5.35 16.53 4.25
N VAL A 22 -4.08 16.20 4.51
CA VAL A 22 -3.60 15.75 5.82
C VAL A 22 -3.74 16.85 6.87
N VAL A 23 -3.29 18.07 6.57
CA VAL A 23 -3.41 19.20 7.48
C VAL A 23 -4.89 19.58 7.71
N GLY A 24 -5.72 19.50 6.68
CA GLY A 24 -7.16 19.73 6.78
C GLY A 24 -7.88 18.71 7.66
N ALA A 25 -7.54 17.44 7.51
CA ALA A 25 -8.04 16.37 8.38
C ALA A 25 -7.60 16.58 9.84
N THR A 26 -6.35 16.99 10.07
CA THR A 26 -5.85 17.36 11.41
C THR A 26 -6.67 18.52 12.00
N THR A 27 -6.97 19.54 11.19
CA THR A 27 -7.81 20.68 11.62
C THR A 27 -9.20 20.22 12.07
N ALA A 28 -9.77 19.22 11.38
CA ALA A 28 -11.07 18.67 11.71
C ALA A 28 -11.04 17.85 13.01
N VAL A 29 -10.02 17.02 13.20
CA VAL A 29 -9.88 16.15 14.39
C VAL A 29 -9.57 16.95 15.66
N THR A 30 -8.78 18.00 15.55
CA THR A 30 -8.45 18.88 16.70
C THR A 30 -9.50 19.95 16.98
N ASP A 31 -10.57 20.00 16.18
CA ASP A 31 -11.59 21.05 16.23
C ASP A 31 -11.01 22.47 16.06
N ALA A 32 -9.83 22.56 15.44
CA ALA A 32 -9.06 23.79 15.33
C ALA A 32 -9.78 24.90 14.53
N ALA A 33 -10.72 24.51 13.68
CA ALA A 33 -11.53 25.48 12.93
C ALA A 33 -12.35 26.42 13.85
N THR A 34 -12.70 25.95 15.07
CA THR A 34 -13.45 26.80 16.05
C THR A 34 -12.59 27.85 16.72
N ALA A 35 -11.27 27.65 16.74
CA ALA A 35 -10.34 28.62 17.34
C ALA A 35 -10.15 29.89 16.49
N CYS A 36 -10.62 29.87 15.24
CA CYS A 36 -10.50 30.98 14.29
C CYS A 36 -11.90 31.42 13.81
N THR A 37 -12.43 32.48 14.37
CA THR A 37 -13.81 32.98 14.11
C THR A 37 -13.95 33.79 12.81
N ALA A 38 -12.83 34.24 12.22
CA ALA A 38 -12.80 35.02 10.98
C ALA A 38 -12.06 34.30 9.86
N TRP A 39 -12.31 34.71 8.61
CA TRP A 39 -11.63 34.23 7.41
C TRP A 39 -11.33 35.42 6.48
N PRO A 40 -10.14 35.48 5.84
CA PRO A 40 -9.00 34.51 5.81
C PRO A 40 -8.11 34.54 7.07
N ALA A 41 -8.19 35.59 7.89
CA ALA A 41 -7.45 35.69 9.16
C ALA A 41 -8.10 34.85 10.28
N CYS A 42 -7.43 34.71 11.41
CA CYS A 42 -7.91 33.91 12.53
C CYS A 42 -8.78 34.70 13.53
N GLY A 43 -8.70 36.03 13.54
CA GLY A 43 -9.44 36.94 14.40
C GLY A 43 -9.65 38.32 13.76
N ASP A 44 -10.10 39.29 14.51
CA ASP A 44 -10.31 40.66 14.03
C ASP A 44 -8.98 41.26 13.54
N GLY A 45 -8.96 41.72 12.30
CA GLY A 45 -7.76 42.15 11.61
C GLY A 45 -6.87 40.95 11.24
N PHE A 46 -5.57 41.10 11.31
CA PHE A 46 -4.58 40.06 11.09
C PHE A 46 -3.96 39.55 12.41
N ALA A 47 -4.74 39.50 13.48
CA ALA A 47 -4.26 38.99 14.75
C ALA A 47 -3.83 37.54 14.67
N LEU A 48 -2.67 37.22 15.25
CA LEU A 48 -2.15 35.86 15.33
C LEU A 48 -2.91 35.06 16.39
N PRO A 49 -3.07 33.75 16.20
CA PRO A 49 -3.71 32.91 17.21
C PRO A 49 -2.94 32.92 18.52
N THR A 50 -3.68 32.98 19.64
CA THR A 50 -3.10 32.88 21.00
C THR A 50 -3.11 31.42 21.53
N ALA A 51 -4.00 30.57 21.00
CA ALA A 51 -4.11 29.17 21.36
C ALA A 51 -3.40 28.28 20.33
N ASP A 52 -2.78 27.18 20.78
CA ASP A 52 -2.03 26.24 19.93
C ASP A 52 -2.87 25.69 18.77
N VAL A 53 -4.12 25.34 19.04
CA VAL A 53 -5.07 24.86 18.00
C VAL A 53 -5.36 25.92 16.92
N GLY A 54 -5.30 27.19 17.25
CA GLY A 54 -5.44 28.29 16.27
C GLY A 54 -4.32 28.30 15.24
N TRP A 55 -3.11 27.91 15.62
CA TRP A 55 -1.98 27.77 14.69
C TRP A 55 -2.19 26.64 13.68
N VAL A 56 -2.86 25.56 14.07
CA VAL A 56 -3.24 24.48 13.14
C VAL A 56 -4.20 25.00 12.07
N ALA A 57 -5.23 25.77 12.49
CA ALA A 57 -6.19 26.38 11.56
C ALA A 57 -5.54 27.41 10.63
N LEU A 58 -4.67 28.27 11.15
CA LEU A 58 -3.93 29.25 10.36
C LEU A 58 -2.95 28.54 9.40
N GLY A 59 -2.25 27.49 9.88
CA GLY A 59 -1.36 26.66 9.08
C GLY A 59 -2.07 26.03 7.89
N HIS A 60 -3.26 25.47 8.09
CA HIS A 60 -4.07 24.92 7.00
C HIS A 60 -4.39 26.00 5.93
N ARG A 61 -4.76 27.22 6.34
CA ARG A 61 -5.06 28.31 5.42
C ARG A 61 -3.83 28.77 4.63
N LEU A 62 -2.66 28.84 5.29
CA LEU A 62 -1.39 29.20 4.62
C LEU A 62 -0.96 28.12 3.62
N VAL A 63 -1.10 26.86 3.99
CA VAL A 63 -0.85 25.74 3.07
C VAL A 63 -1.83 25.79 1.90
N ALA A 64 -3.13 26.08 2.14
CA ALA A 64 -4.11 26.23 1.07
C ALA A 64 -3.74 27.37 0.10
N LEU A 65 -3.29 28.51 0.61
CA LEU A 65 -2.81 29.61 -0.24
C LEU A 65 -1.60 29.20 -1.08
N ALA A 66 -0.58 28.59 -0.44
CA ALA A 66 0.64 28.17 -1.13
C ALA A 66 0.36 27.12 -2.21
N VAL A 67 -0.49 26.13 -1.90
CA VAL A 67 -0.90 25.08 -2.86
C VAL A 67 -1.76 25.68 -3.97
N GLY A 68 -2.64 26.64 -3.67
CA GLY A 68 -3.41 27.38 -4.68
C GLY A 68 -2.52 28.11 -5.69
N LEU A 69 -1.48 28.78 -5.21
CA LEU A 69 -0.48 29.42 -6.07
C LEU A 69 0.29 28.39 -6.93
N LEU A 70 0.59 27.23 -6.36
CA LEU A 70 1.27 26.14 -7.08
C LEU A 70 0.36 25.54 -8.17
N VAL A 71 -0.92 25.32 -7.88
CA VAL A 71 -1.93 24.85 -8.85
C VAL A 71 -2.11 25.88 -9.97
N LEU A 72 -2.15 27.16 -9.62
CA LEU A 72 -2.20 28.26 -10.61
C LEU A 72 -0.96 28.26 -11.52
N ALA A 73 0.22 28.13 -10.93
CA ALA A 73 1.47 28.06 -11.69
C ALA A 73 1.49 26.85 -12.64
N THR A 74 0.92 25.72 -12.19
CA THR A 74 0.76 24.50 -13.01
C THR A 74 -0.20 24.74 -14.17
N GLY A 75 -1.32 25.42 -13.95
CA GLY A 75 -2.26 25.82 -15.00
C GLY A 75 -1.62 26.74 -16.04
N ILE A 76 -0.85 27.74 -15.61
CA ILE A 76 -0.09 28.62 -16.50
C ILE A 76 0.95 27.85 -17.30
N ALA A 77 1.65 26.91 -16.68
CA ALA A 77 2.61 26.04 -17.35
C ALA A 77 1.93 25.15 -18.40
N ALA A 78 0.77 24.57 -18.07
CA ALA A 78 -0.02 23.75 -18.99
C ALA A 78 -0.47 24.54 -20.23
N TRP A 79 -0.93 25.79 -20.02
CA TRP A 79 -1.29 26.66 -21.14
C TRP A 79 -0.13 26.91 -22.12
N ARG A 80 1.10 27.01 -21.60
CA ARG A 80 2.32 27.20 -22.42
C ARG A 80 2.82 25.90 -23.08
N VAL A 81 2.74 24.77 -22.35
CA VAL A 81 3.23 23.47 -22.83
C VAL A 81 2.26 22.81 -23.80
N ARG A 82 0.95 23.11 -23.67
CA ARG A 82 -0.15 22.51 -24.45
C ARG A 82 -0.12 20.98 -24.40
N PRO A 83 -0.28 20.37 -23.21
CA PRO A 83 -0.28 18.93 -23.06
C PRO A 83 -1.48 18.30 -23.77
N THR A 84 -1.59 16.96 -23.74
CA THR A 84 -2.70 16.24 -24.37
C THR A 84 -4.07 16.68 -23.82
N SER A 85 -5.15 16.46 -24.58
CA SER A 85 -6.51 16.84 -24.19
C SER A 85 -6.93 16.20 -22.87
N ARG A 86 -6.48 14.97 -22.58
CA ARG A 86 -6.75 14.27 -21.31
C ARG A 86 -6.11 15.01 -20.12
N VAL A 87 -4.84 15.37 -20.25
CA VAL A 87 -4.11 16.14 -19.22
C VAL A 87 -4.78 17.51 -19.01
N THR A 88 -5.10 18.20 -20.10
CA THR A 88 -5.77 19.51 -20.04
C THR A 88 -7.14 19.40 -19.36
N GLY A 89 -7.94 18.39 -19.69
CA GLY A 89 -9.25 18.16 -19.06
C GLY A 89 -9.16 17.91 -17.55
N ALA A 90 -8.25 17.04 -17.12
CA ALA A 90 -8.02 16.77 -15.69
C ALA A 90 -7.55 18.01 -14.92
N LEU A 91 -6.65 18.79 -15.51
CA LEU A 91 -6.20 20.06 -14.92
C LEU A 91 -7.32 21.10 -14.87
N ALA A 92 -8.15 21.21 -15.90
CA ALA A 92 -9.29 22.14 -15.91
C ALA A 92 -10.27 21.81 -14.77
N VAL A 93 -10.60 20.54 -14.56
CA VAL A 93 -11.44 20.09 -13.45
C VAL A 93 -10.81 20.47 -12.10
N SER A 94 -9.53 20.15 -11.89
CA SER A 94 -8.83 20.48 -10.64
C SER A 94 -8.76 21.98 -10.40
N PHE A 95 -8.49 22.75 -11.44
CA PHE A 95 -8.40 24.20 -11.38
C PHE A 95 -9.75 24.88 -11.06
N LEU A 96 -10.84 24.36 -11.62
CA LEU A 96 -12.19 24.87 -11.34
C LEU A 96 -12.68 24.47 -9.94
N LEU A 97 -12.34 23.26 -9.48
CA LEU A 97 -12.74 22.79 -8.16
C LEU A 97 -11.96 23.47 -7.03
N TYR A 98 -10.71 23.86 -7.25
CA TYR A 98 -9.87 24.42 -6.19
C TYR A 98 -10.45 25.67 -5.52
N PRO A 99 -10.88 26.74 -6.24
CA PRO A 99 -11.53 27.89 -5.61
C PRO A 99 -12.86 27.53 -4.96
N VAL A 100 -13.64 26.60 -5.54
CA VAL A 100 -14.88 26.12 -4.92
C VAL A 100 -14.59 25.47 -3.57
N GLN A 101 -13.53 24.65 -3.49
CA GLN A 101 -13.07 24.04 -2.25
C GLN A 101 -12.60 25.07 -1.22
N SER A 102 -11.92 26.13 -1.66
CA SER A 102 -11.48 27.21 -0.78
C SER A 102 -12.66 27.95 -0.17
N LEU A 103 -13.69 28.24 -0.95
CA LEU A 103 -14.92 28.87 -0.49
C LEU A 103 -15.71 27.97 0.45
N LEU A 104 -15.83 26.67 0.12
CA LEU A 104 -16.49 25.68 0.97
C LEU A 104 -15.75 25.54 2.32
N GLY A 105 -14.42 25.50 2.29
CA GLY A 105 -13.58 25.47 3.49
C GLY A 105 -13.75 26.73 4.35
N ALA A 106 -13.86 27.92 3.74
CA ALA A 106 -14.16 29.14 4.42
C ALA A 106 -15.52 29.09 5.14
N TYR A 107 -16.55 28.58 4.47
CA TYR A 107 -17.88 28.41 5.04
C TYR A 107 -17.90 27.42 6.20
N VAL A 108 -17.23 26.27 6.06
CA VAL A 108 -17.07 25.29 7.15
C VAL A 108 -16.33 25.90 8.35
N ALA A 109 -15.30 26.72 8.10
CA ALA A 109 -14.51 27.36 9.16
C ALA A 109 -15.29 28.43 9.92
N THR A 110 -16.27 29.08 9.30
CA THR A 110 -17.06 30.16 9.91
C THR A 110 -18.40 29.70 10.51
N GLY A 111 -18.62 28.38 10.64
CA GLY A 111 -19.81 27.84 11.34
C GLY A 111 -20.69 26.90 10.52
N GLY A 112 -20.44 26.72 9.23
CA GLY A 112 -21.21 25.82 8.35
C GLY A 112 -20.94 24.33 8.60
N ARG A 113 -21.39 23.82 9.75
CA ARG A 113 -21.18 22.40 10.14
C ARG A 113 -22.45 21.57 10.06
N GLU A 114 -23.42 22.01 9.31
CA GLU A 114 -24.74 21.37 9.22
C GLU A 114 -24.61 19.94 8.59
N THR A 115 -25.41 19.03 9.13
CA THR A 115 -25.67 17.74 8.50
C THR A 115 -26.71 17.96 7.41
N LEU A 116 -26.31 17.75 6.15
CA LEU A 116 -27.19 17.98 4.98
C LEU A 116 -28.12 16.80 4.71
N ALA A 117 -27.64 15.59 4.99
CA ALA A 117 -28.37 14.34 4.74
C ALA A 117 -27.80 13.20 5.58
N VAL A 118 -28.55 12.10 5.68
CA VAL A 118 -28.07 10.82 6.20
C VAL A 118 -28.21 9.80 5.09
N VAL A 119 -27.09 9.23 4.64
CA VAL A 119 -27.05 8.21 3.59
C VAL A 119 -26.54 6.90 4.18
N ALA A 120 -27.34 5.87 4.12
CA ALA A 120 -27.04 4.55 4.71
C ALA A 120 -26.62 4.63 6.21
N GLY A 121 -27.26 5.52 6.97
CA GLY A 121 -26.96 5.71 8.40
C GLY A 121 -25.73 6.60 8.69
N VAL A 122 -25.04 7.09 7.67
CA VAL A 122 -23.87 7.97 7.81
C VAL A 122 -24.28 9.43 7.58
N PRO A 123 -23.98 10.35 8.51
CA PRO A 123 -24.28 11.77 8.32
C PRO A 123 -23.36 12.37 7.24
N VAL A 124 -23.96 12.95 6.20
CA VAL A 124 -23.26 13.73 5.19
C VAL A 124 -23.18 15.17 5.66
N THR A 125 -22.01 15.59 6.09
CA THR A 125 -21.72 16.94 6.55
C THR A 125 -21.02 17.78 5.48
N LEU A 126 -21.07 19.10 5.59
CA LEU A 126 -20.30 19.97 4.71
C LEU A 126 -18.79 19.72 4.79
N SER A 127 -18.28 19.34 5.97
CA SER A 127 -16.88 18.94 6.14
C SER A 127 -16.55 17.68 5.33
N ALA A 128 -17.46 16.68 5.26
CA ALA A 128 -17.29 15.49 4.44
C ALA A 128 -17.29 15.84 2.94
N ILE A 129 -18.15 16.76 2.51
CA ILE A 129 -18.18 17.23 1.12
C ILE A 129 -16.90 18.02 0.79
N HIS A 130 -16.40 18.83 1.71
CA HIS A 130 -15.14 19.53 1.56
C HIS A 130 -13.97 18.54 1.41
N LEU A 131 -13.90 17.49 2.23
CA LEU A 131 -12.89 16.44 2.08
C LEU A 131 -13.02 15.70 0.74
N ALA A 132 -14.24 15.32 0.35
CA ALA A 132 -14.49 14.63 -0.93
C ALA A 132 -14.07 15.48 -2.14
N GLY A 133 -14.34 16.75 -2.13
CA GLY A 133 -13.92 17.65 -3.18
C GLY A 133 -12.41 17.90 -3.20
N GLY A 134 -11.77 17.97 -2.04
CA GLY A 134 -10.30 17.98 -1.95
C GLY A 134 -9.66 16.72 -2.55
N LEU A 135 -10.23 15.55 -2.26
CA LEU A 135 -9.83 14.28 -2.91
C LEU A 135 -10.04 14.32 -4.42
N ALA A 136 -11.15 14.92 -4.91
CA ALA A 136 -11.39 15.05 -6.35
C ALA A 136 -10.32 15.94 -7.02
N VAL A 137 -9.88 17.02 -6.40
CA VAL A 137 -8.76 17.85 -6.87
C VAL A 137 -7.46 17.03 -6.89
N PHE A 138 -7.18 16.29 -5.82
CA PHE A 138 -6.01 15.42 -5.74
C PHE A 138 -5.97 14.39 -6.87
N PHE A 139 -7.05 13.63 -7.06
CA PHE A 139 -7.13 12.63 -8.12
C PHE A 139 -7.11 13.24 -9.53
N GLY A 140 -7.64 14.45 -9.71
CA GLY A 140 -7.52 15.18 -10.98
C GLY A 140 -6.07 15.53 -11.32
N LEU A 141 -5.29 16.05 -10.36
CA LEU A 141 -3.86 16.31 -10.54
C LEU A 141 -3.05 15.03 -10.74
N LEU A 142 -3.39 13.97 -10.02
CA LEU A 142 -2.76 12.67 -10.15
C LEU A 142 -3.01 12.05 -11.54
N ALA A 143 -4.25 12.16 -12.05
CA ALA A 143 -4.60 11.75 -13.42
C ALA A 143 -3.81 12.53 -14.47
N ALA A 144 -3.73 13.85 -14.30
CA ALA A 144 -2.94 14.70 -15.18
C ALA A 144 -1.47 14.28 -15.17
N LEU A 145 -0.89 14.00 -14.00
CA LEU A 145 0.50 13.51 -13.87
C LEU A 145 0.68 12.14 -14.55
N ALA A 146 -0.22 11.18 -14.28
CA ALA A 146 -0.13 9.85 -14.86
C ALA A 146 -0.16 9.87 -16.38
N TRP A 147 -1.09 10.63 -16.98
CA TRP A 147 -1.20 10.77 -18.44
C TRP A 147 -0.07 11.58 -19.04
N GLU A 148 0.47 12.57 -18.35
CA GLU A 148 1.65 13.32 -18.81
C GLU A 148 2.92 12.46 -18.80
N LEU A 149 3.10 11.63 -17.77
CA LEU A 149 4.19 10.66 -17.72
C LEU A 149 4.05 9.61 -18.80
N GLU A 150 2.84 9.07 -19.02
CA GLU A 150 2.56 8.13 -20.11
C GLU A 150 2.94 8.73 -21.47
N ALA A 151 2.54 9.99 -21.75
CA ALA A 151 2.83 10.64 -23.01
C ALA A 151 4.33 10.92 -23.24
N ARG A 152 5.13 11.00 -22.16
CA ARG A 152 6.57 11.32 -22.25
C ARG A 152 7.48 10.10 -22.17
N THR A 153 7.06 9.07 -21.45
CA THR A 153 7.85 7.86 -21.22
C THR A 153 7.31 6.65 -21.96
N GLY A 154 6.20 6.80 -22.68
CA GLY A 154 5.70 5.80 -23.61
C GLY A 154 6.74 5.52 -24.66
N ASP A 155 7.35 4.34 -24.60
CA ASP A 155 8.23 3.85 -25.63
C ASP A 155 7.36 3.28 -26.74
N PRO A 156 7.46 3.72 -28.01
CA PRO A 156 6.79 3.08 -29.13
C PRO A 156 7.16 1.60 -29.25
N ASP A 157 8.35 1.23 -28.77
CA ASP A 157 8.89 -0.13 -28.77
C ASP A 157 8.60 -0.89 -27.44
N ASP A 158 7.80 -0.31 -26.53
CA ASP A 158 7.34 -0.99 -25.29
C ASP A 158 6.23 -2.01 -25.64
N GLU A 159 6.55 -2.88 -26.59
CA GLU A 159 5.69 -4.01 -26.90
C GLU A 159 5.66 -5.00 -25.71
N PRO A 160 4.50 -5.58 -25.40
CA PRO A 160 4.42 -6.66 -24.42
C PRO A 160 5.37 -7.78 -24.85
N ALA A 161 6.23 -8.22 -23.95
CA ALA A 161 7.16 -9.33 -24.22
C ALA A 161 6.43 -10.65 -24.58
N ILE A 162 5.15 -10.75 -24.21
CA ILE A 162 4.25 -11.83 -24.62
C ILE A 162 3.34 -11.27 -25.71
N ALA A 163 3.72 -11.45 -26.98
CA ALA A 163 2.79 -11.40 -28.10
C ALA A 163 1.68 -12.42 -27.90
N SER A 164 0.50 -12.18 -28.48
CA SER A 164 -0.78 -12.83 -28.23
C SER A 164 -0.88 -14.36 -28.35
N ASP A 165 0.19 -15.08 -28.55
CA ASP A 165 0.23 -16.52 -28.86
C ASP A 165 0.60 -17.45 -27.67
N GLY A 166 0.48 -16.96 -26.44
CA GLY A 166 0.76 -17.76 -25.25
C GLY A 166 2.19 -17.62 -24.72
N PRO A 167 2.46 -18.04 -23.48
CA PRO A 167 3.77 -17.96 -22.94
C PRO A 167 4.76 -18.80 -23.75
N GLU A 168 5.85 -18.18 -24.19
CA GLU A 168 6.96 -18.91 -24.79
C GLU A 168 7.37 -20.07 -23.89
N PRO A 169 7.75 -21.25 -24.42
CA PRO A 169 8.16 -22.36 -23.58
C PRO A 169 9.23 -21.90 -22.62
N ALA A 170 8.95 -22.01 -21.33
CA ALA A 170 9.86 -21.57 -20.28
C ALA A 170 11.27 -22.10 -20.54
N ALA A 171 12.28 -21.21 -20.46
CA ALA A 171 13.67 -21.54 -20.66
C ALA A 171 14.05 -22.86 -19.94
N GLU A 172 14.83 -23.71 -20.61
CA GLU A 172 15.25 -24.99 -20.03
C GLU A 172 15.90 -24.76 -18.65
N PRO A 173 15.69 -25.67 -17.70
CA PRO A 173 16.32 -25.57 -16.38
C PRO A 173 17.84 -25.48 -16.57
N ILE A 174 18.50 -24.56 -15.87
CA ILE A 174 19.96 -24.46 -15.82
C ILE A 174 20.49 -25.88 -15.55
N GLY A 175 21.25 -26.42 -16.51
CA GLY A 175 21.56 -27.81 -16.61
C GLY A 175 22.15 -28.38 -15.32
N SER A 176 21.88 -29.66 -15.06
CA SER A 176 22.41 -30.39 -13.88
C SER A 176 23.94 -30.50 -13.89
N GLU A 177 24.59 -30.23 -15.02
CA GLU A 177 26.04 -30.32 -15.21
C GLU A 177 26.81 -29.16 -14.56
N ASP A 178 26.21 -28.00 -14.38
CA ASP A 178 26.81 -26.83 -13.70
C ASP A 178 26.60 -26.82 -12.18
N ARG A 179 26.06 -27.88 -11.58
CA ARG A 179 25.95 -27.98 -10.14
C ARG A 179 27.32 -28.13 -9.51
N PRO A 180 27.75 -27.21 -8.64
CA PRO A 180 29.02 -27.39 -7.92
C PRO A 180 29.01 -28.75 -7.19
N PRO A 181 30.15 -29.47 -7.15
CA PRO A 181 30.24 -30.77 -6.51
C PRO A 181 29.75 -30.68 -5.06
N ILE A 182 29.03 -31.73 -4.62
CA ILE A 182 28.44 -31.81 -3.28
C ILE A 182 29.50 -31.45 -2.25
N PRO A 183 29.40 -30.33 -1.56
CA PRO A 183 30.48 -29.85 -0.69
C PRO A 183 30.76 -30.85 0.45
N SER A 184 32.01 -30.96 0.86
CA SER A 184 32.52 -31.80 1.95
C SER A 184 31.85 -31.61 3.33
N TRP A 185 30.99 -30.60 3.50
CA TRP A 185 30.23 -30.36 4.73
C TRP A 185 29.20 -31.41 5.09
N ARG A 186 28.89 -32.38 4.17
CA ARG A 186 28.03 -33.51 4.51
C ARG A 186 28.67 -34.46 5.54
N ALA A 187 29.99 -34.38 5.75
CA ALA A 187 30.72 -35.17 6.71
C ALA A 187 30.70 -34.65 8.16
N ASP A 188 30.37 -33.33 8.36
CA ASP A 188 30.30 -32.72 9.69
C ASP A 188 28.83 -32.60 10.16
N PRO A 189 28.40 -33.39 11.17
CA PRO A 189 27.04 -33.44 11.63
C PRO A 189 26.57 -32.09 12.22
N VAL A 190 27.44 -31.32 12.86
CA VAL A 190 27.09 -30.02 13.45
C VAL A 190 26.88 -28.99 12.37
N ARG A 191 27.77 -28.95 11.37
CA ARG A 191 27.63 -28.05 10.23
C ARG A 191 26.39 -28.35 9.42
N ARG A 192 26.11 -29.65 9.20
CA ARG A 192 24.89 -30.13 8.52
C ARG A 192 23.63 -29.68 9.28
N ALA A 193 23.58 -29.88 10.60
CA ALA A 193 22.45 -29.45 11.44
C ALA A 193 22.20 -27.94 11.34
N ARG A 194 23.26 -27.11 11.43
CA ARG A 194 23.19 -25.65 11.28
C ARG A 194 22.66 -25.23 9.91
N LEU A 195 23.14 -25.84 8.83
CA LEU A 195 22.70 -25.52 7.48
C LEU A 195 21.23 -25.93 7.27
N THR A 196 20.84 -27.09 7.79
CA THR A 196 19.44 -27.54 7.74
C THR A 196 18.52 -26.59 8.52
N ALA A 197 18.90 -26.22 9.75
CA ALA A 197 18.12 -25.24 10.55
C ALA A 197 18.01 -23.88 9.84
N ALA A 198 19.12 -23.38 9.27
CA ALA A 198 19.10 -22.15 8.48
C ALA A 198 18.22 -22.27 7.22
N ALA A 199 18.19 -23.45 6.58
CA ALA A 199 17.32 -23.70 5.44
C ALA A 199 15.83 -23.63 5.84
N TYR A 200 15.42 -24.29 6.93
CA TYR A 200 14.05 -24.18 7.42
C TYR A 200 13.68 -22.76 7.82
N PHE A 201 14.58 -22.02 8.45
CA PHE A 201 14.37 -20.61 8.76
C PHE A 201 14.21 -19.75 7.50
N ARG A 202 15.00 -20.00 6.45
CA ARG A 202 14.85 -19.33 5.14
C ARG A 202 13.51 -19.64 4.46
N LEU A 203 12.95 -20.86 4.62
CA LEU A 203 11.62 -21.22 4.10
C LEU A 203 10.52 -20.35 4.70
N MET A 204 10.66 -19.92 5.96
CA MET A 204 9.68 -19.10 6.65
C MET A 204 9.63 -17.65 6.17
N LYS A 205 10.55 -17.20 5.29
CA LYS A 205 10.64 -15.81 4.80
C LYS A 205 10.75 -14.75 5.93
N PRO A 206 11.79 -14.77 6.77
CA PRO A 206 11.89 -13.98 7.99
C PRO A 206 11.76 -12.47 7.79
N ARG A 207 12.21 -11.92 6.65
CA ARG A 207 12.04 -10.49 6.33
C ARG A 207 10.56 -10.13 6.16
N LEU A 208 9.78 -10.99 5.53
CA LEU A 208 8.34 -10.78 5.35
C LEU A 208 7.59 -10.94 6.68
N MET A 209 7.99 -11.92 7.51
CA MET A 209 7.43 -12.12 8.85
C MET A 209 7.51 -10.83 9.68
N TRP A 210 8.68 -10.22 9.74
CA TRP A 210 8.90 -8.99 10.49
C TRP A 210 7.96 -7.86 10.05
N LEU A 211 7.88 -7.60 8.74
CA LEU A 211 7.04 -6.53 8.17
C LEU A 211 5.55 -6.74 8.45
N LEU A 212 5.04 -7.96 8.24
CA LEU A 212 3.62 -8.25 8.46
C LEU A 212 3.25 -8.29 9.94
N CYS A 213 4.18 -8.68 10.84
CA CYS A 213 4.00 -8.54 12.27
C CYS A 213 3.92 -7.07 12.69
N LEU A 214 4.68 -6.16 12.08
CA LEU A 214 4.53 -4.72 12.31
C LEU A 214 3.16 -4.19 11.89
N VAL A 215 2.61 -4.65 10.77
CA VAL A 215 1.24 -4.30 10.34
C VAL A 215 0.21 -4.76 11.36
N ALA A 216 0.30 -6.02 11.84
CA ALA A 216 -0.58 -6.53 12.88
C ALA A 216 -0.43 -5.75 14.20
N SER A 217 0.80 -5.39 14.58
CA SER A 217 1.07 -4.57 15.77
C SER A 217 0.44 -3.19 15.66
N ALA A 218 0.55 -2.54 14.51
CA ALA A 218 -0.09 -1.25 14.26
C ALA A 218 -1.62 -1.35 14.36
N ALA A 219 -2.20 -2.42 13.81
CA ALA A 219 -3.64 -2.68 13.92
C ALA A 219 -4.10 -2.91 15.36
N MET A 220 -3.34 -3.69 16.14
CA MET A 220 -3.63 -3.92 17.57
C MET A 220 -3.53 -2.63 18.37
N ALA A 221 -2.50 -1.83 18.12
CA ALA A 221 -2.33 -0.52 18.78
C ALA A 221 -3.46 0.45 18.42
N LEU A 222 -3.86 0.48 17.15
CA LEU A 222 -4.97 1.32 16.67
C LEU A 222 -6.33 0.87 17.25
N ALA A 223 -6.54 -0.43 17.42
CA ALA A 223 -7.74 -0.99 18.04
C ALA A 223 -7.84 -0.56 19.52
N GLY A 224 -6.73 -0.63 20.27
CA GLY A 224 -6.67 -0.22 21.67
C GLY A 224 -7.69 -0.93 22.58
N GLY A 225 -7.91 -0.40 23.78
CA GLY A 225 -8.97 -0.86 24.68
C GLY A 225 -8.60 -2.09 25.53
N PRO A 226 -9.58 -2.66 26.27
CA PRO A 226 -9.34 -3.68 27.30
C PRO A 226 -8.85 -5.03 26.75
N GLY A 227 -9.13 -5.34 25.49
CA GLY A 227 -8.63 -6.55 24.82
C GLY A 227 -7.14 -6.51 24.47
N LEU A 228 -6.50 -5.34 24.53
CA LEU A 228 -5.07 -5.18 24.28
C LEU A 228 -4.28 -5.58 25.54
N SER A 229 -3.80 -6.80 25.58
CA SER A 229 -2.99 -7.33 26.69
C SER A 229 -1.73 -8.01 26.17
N VAL A 230 -0.70 -8.09 27.01
CA VAL A 230 0.60 -8.70 26.62
C VAL A 230 0.42 -10.14 26.10
N PRO A 231 -0.39 -11.03 26.74
CA PRO A 231 -0.61 -12.37 26.20
C PRO A 231 -1.28 -12.38 24.82
N VAL A 232 -2.30 -11.52 24.60
CA VAL A 232 -2.98 -11.40 23.30
C VAL A 232 -2.00 -10.91 22.22
N VAL A 233 -1.19 -9.88 22.51
CA VAL A 233 -0.16 -9.38 21.58
C VAL A 233 0.84 -10.48 21.26
N ALA A 234 1.39 -11.15 22.28
CA ALA A 234 2.40 -12.19 22.09
C ALA A 234 1.86 -13.37 21.27
N ALA A 235 0.64 -13.86 21.58
CA ALA A 235 0.01 -14.96 20.85
C ALA A 235 -0.30 -14.57 19.40
N THR A 236 -0.81 -13.34 19.18
CA THR A 236 -1.14 -12.85 17.84
C THR A 236 0.11 -12.70 16.98
N LEU A 237 1.20 -12.13 17.50
CA LEU A 237 2.44 -11.98 16.78
C LEU A 237 3.15 -13.31 16.52
N ALA A 238 3.17 -14.22 17.50
CA ALA A 238 3.72 -15.57 17.31
C ALA A 238 2.89 -16.36 16.29
N GLY A 239 1.55 -16.32 16.42
CA GLY A 239 0.64 -16.92 15.44
C GLY A 239 0.85 -16.35 14.04
N GLY A 240 0.97 -15.03 13.92
CA GLY A 240 1.26 -14.33 12.66
C GLY A 240 2.59 -14.73 12.05
N ALA A 241 3.67 -14.76 12.82
CA ALA A 241 4.97 -15.19 12.36
C ALA A 241 4.94 -16.64 11.84
N LEU A 242 4.27 -17.55 12.55
CA LEU A 242 4.13 -18.95 12.12
C LEU A 242 3.21 -19.08 10.90
N SER A 243 2.13 -18.28 10.80
CA SER A 243 1.24 -18.22 9.62
C SER A 243 2.01 -17.84 8.35
N ILE A 244 2.85 -16.79 8.45
CA ILE A 244 3.70 -16.35 7.34
C ILE A 244 4.75 -17.40 7.03
N GLY A 245 5.33 -18.04 8.06
CA GLY A 245 6.26 -19.14 7.93
C GLY A 245 5.67 -20.34 7.20
N ALA A 246 4.44 -20.73 7.54
CA ALA A 246 3.70 -21.79 6.85
C ALA A 246 3.46 -21.43 5.38
N SER A 247 2.89 -20.22 5.14
CA SER A 247 2.61 -19.72 3.80
C SER A 247 3.87 -19.61 2.94
N GLY A 248 4.97 -19.11 3.52
CA GLY A 248 6.28 -19.06 2.87
C GLY A 248 6.80 -20.43 2.48
N THR A 249 6.69 -21.39 3.40
CA THR A 249 7.13 -22.78 3.17
C THR A 249 6.34 -23.44 2.04
N PHE A 250 5.01 -23.33 2.05
CA PHE A 250 4.17 -23.85 0.95
C PHE A 250 4.49 -23.16 -0.38
N ASN A 251 4.69 -21.84 -0.40
CA ASN A 251 5.07 -21.13 -1.61
C ASN A 251 6.40 -21.67 -2.19
N HIS A 252 7.41 -21.92 -1.36
CA HIS A 252 8.67 -22.55 -1.80
C HIS A 252 8.47 -23.96 -2.35
N VAL A 253 7.51 -24.73 -1.80
CA VAL A 253 7.19 -26.08 -2.33
C VAL A 253 6.53 -25.97 -3.70
N PHE A 254 5.54 -25.13 -3.84
CA PHE A 254 4.75 -25.00 -5.06
C PHE A 254 5.52 -24.33 -6.20
N GLU A 255 6.41 -23.40 -5.90
CA GLU A 255 7.22 -22.69 -6.89
C GLU A 255 8.61 -23.33 -7.13
N ARG A 256 8.94 -24.49 -6.52
CA ARG A 256 10.27 -25.10 -6.55
C ARG A 256 10.91 -25.15 -7.94
N ASP A 257 10.17 -25.63 -8.92
CA ASP A 257 10.70 -25.85 -10.27
C ASP A 257 10.79 -24.55 -11.08
N ILE A 258 9.93 -23.57 -10.76
CA ILE A 258 10.00 -22.21 -11.31
C ILE A 258 11.18 -21.46 -10.68
N ASP A 259 11.37 -21.58 -9.36
CA ASP A 259 12.47 -20.95 -8.64
C ASP A 259 13.84 -21.32 -9.20
N ARG A 260 13.98 -22.54 -9.73
CA ARG A 260 15.22 -23.01 -10.40
C ARG A 260 15.55 -22.25 -11.68
N ARG A 261 14.56 -21.66 -12.34
CA ARG A 261 14.71 -20.92 -13.61
C ARG A 261 15.01 -19.44 -13.39
N MET A 262 14.62 -18.89 -12.24
CA MET A 262 14.77 -17.48 -11.89
C MET A 262 16.11 -17.23 -11.19
N GLN A 263 16.89 -16.24 -11.66
CA GLN A 263 18.20 -15.93 -11.06
C GLN A 263 18.10 -15.56 -9.58
N ARG A 264 17.08 -14.77 -9.23
CA ARG A 264 16.84 -14.29 -7.87
C ARG A 264 16.51 -15.39 -6.86
N THR A 265 16.00 -16.55 -7.31
CA THR A 265 15.42 -17.59 -6.43
C THR A 265 16.06 -18.96 -6.60
N SER A 266 16.99 -19.13 -7.53
CA SER A 266 17.66 -20.41 -7.82
C SER A 266 18.46 -20.99 -6.64
N ASP A 267 18.85 -20.13 -5.66
CA ASP A 267 19.58 -20.53 -4.43
C ASP A 267 18.65 -20.92 -3.26
N ARG A 268 17.33 -20.94 -3.49
CA ARG A 268 16.35 -21.28 -2.44
C ARG A 268 16.53 -22.74 -1.97
N PRO A 269 16.30 -23.04 -0.66
CA PRO A 269 16.57 -24.36 -0.09
C PRO A 269 15.93 -25.54 -0.82
N LEU A 270 14.72 -25.37 -1.37
CA LEU A 270 14.03 -26.40 -2.13
C LEU A 270 14.47 -26.44 -3.60
N ALA A 271 14.88 -25.30 -4.16
CA ALA A 271 15.41 -25.24 -5.53
C ALA A 271 16.75 -26.00 -5.65
N VAL A 272 17.58 -25.96 -4.59
CA VAL A 272 18.88 -26.65 -4.51
C VAL A 272 18.82 -28.00 -3.79
N ASP A 273 17.63 -28.55 -3.53
CA ASP A 273 17.40 -29.86 -2.89
C ASP A 273 18.03 -29.98 -1.48
N LEU A 274 18.22 -28.89 -0.76
CA LEU A 274 18.75 -28.89 0.62
C LEU A 274 17.72 -29.43 1.64
N VAL A 275 16.43 -29.25 1.37
CA VAL A 275 15.30 -29.77 2.15
C VAL A 275 14.40 -30.58 1.21
N SER A 276 13.98 -31.77 1.65
CA SER A 276 13.03 -32.56 0.86
C SER A 276 11.62 -31.95 0.87
N VAL A 277 10.90 -32.07 -0.24
CA VAL A 277 9.51 -31.58 -0.38
C VAL A 277 8.61 -32.14 0.72
N ARG A 278 8.72 -33.44 1.03
CA ARG A 278 7.94 -34.09 2.08
C ARG A 278 8.16 -33.44 3.45
N ASN A 279 9.42 -33.19 3.80
CA ASN A 279 9.76 -32.56 5.08
C ASN A 279 9.32 -31.10 5.13
N ALA A 280 9.43 -30.38 4.03
CA ALA A 280 8.93 -28.99 3.93
C ALA A 280 7.40 -28.92 4.06
N LEU A 281 6.66 -29.84 3.43
CA LEU A 281 5.20 -29.93 3.60
C LEU A 281 4.82 -30.24 5.05
N ALA A 282 5.46 -31.23 5.68
CA ALA A 282 5.22 -31.56 7.09
C ALA A 282 5.49 -30.36 8.02
N PHE A 283 6.58 -29.64 7.75
CA PHE A 283 6.93 -28.42 8.48
C PHE A 283 5.89 -27.33 8.27
N GLY A 284 5.43 -27.07 7.04
CA GLY A 284 4.39 -26.09 6.74
C GLY A 284 3.06 -26.42 7.44
N VAL A 285 2.66 -27.71 7.46
CA VAL A 285 1.46 -28.15 8.19
C VAL A 285 1.62 -27.95 9.69
N LEU A 286 2.77 -28.31 10.26
CA LEU A 286 3.06 -28.10 11.69
C LEU A 286 2.95 -26.61 12.05
N LEU A 287 3.55 -25.72 11.27
CA LEU A 287 3.45 -24.28 11.47
C LEU A 287 2.01 -23.79 11.38
N THR A 288 1.22 -24.32 10.43
CA THR A 288 -0.22 -23.99 10.28
C THR A 288 -1.01 -24.37 11.53
N VAL A 289 -0.85 -25.59 12.03
CA VAL A 289 -1.58 -26.08 13.21
C VAL A 289 -1.25 -25.23 14.45
N ILE A 290 0.03 -24.95 14.69
CA ILE A 290 0.45 -24.13 15.83
C ILE A 290 -0.06 -22.69 15.67
N SER A 291 0.06 -22.10 14.49
CA SER A 291 -0.41 -20.74 14.19
C SER A 291 -1.92 -20.60 14.45
N VAL A 292 -2.73 -21.48 13.86
CA VAL A 292 -4.18 -21.45 14.02
C VAL A 292 -4.57 -21.72 15.49
N GLY A 293 -3.85 -22.60 16.18
CA GLY A 293 -4.05 -22.86 17.62
C GLY A 293 -3.79 -21.60 18.47
N LEU A 294 -2.72 -20.85 18.20
CA LEU A 294 -2.43 -19.60 18.88
C LEU A 294 -3.52 -18.54 18.61
N PHE A 295 -3.98 -18.40 17.37
CA PHE A 295 -5.07 -17.50 17.05
C PHE A 295 -6.40 -17.93 17.68
N ALA A 296 -6.70 -19.24 17.72
CA ALA A 296 -7.90 -19.77 18.36
C ALA A 296 -7.90 -19.53 19.88
N TRP A 297 -6.73 -19.56 20.50
CA TRP A 297 -6.59 -19.18 21.91
C TRP A 297 -6.93 -17.69 22.14
N VAL A 298 -6.65 -16.82 21.17
CA VAL A 298 -7.03 -15.40 21.24
C VAL A 298 -8.54 -15.23 21.03
N ASN A 299 -9.04 -15.58 19.85
CA ASN A 299 -10.47 -15.70 19.55
C ASN A 299 -10.70 -16.42 18.20
N LEU A 300 -11.95 -16.86 17.99
CA LEU A 300 -12.32 -17.62 16.80
C LEU A 300 -12.13 -16.81 15.50
N LEU A 301 -12.42 -15.51 15.51
CA LEU A 301 -12.32 -14.67 14.33
C LEU A 301 -10.86 -14.53 13.87
N ALA A 302 -9.93 -14.32 14.81
CA ALA A 302 -8.49 -14.29 14.52
C ALA A 302 -8.01 -15.64 13.94
N ALA A 303 -8.52 -16.78 14.46
CA ALA A 303 -8.19 -18.11 13.94
C ALA A 303 -8.67 -18.29 12.49
N VAL A 304 -9.92 -17.91 12.21
CA VAL A 304 -10.49 -17.98 10.84
C VAL A 304 -9.72 -17.09 9.89
N LEU A 305 -9.45 -15.84 10.26
CA LEU A 305 -8.68 -14.91 9.42
C LEU A 305 -7.24 -15.39 9.21
N GLY A 306 -6.59 -15.95 10.22
CA GLY A 306 -5.25 -16.53 10.14
C GLY A 306 -5.20 -17.74 9.21
N PHE A 307 -6.18 -18.64 9.29
CA PHE A 307 -6.31 -19.77 8.37
C PHE A 307 -6.58 -19.31 6.93
N VAL A 308 -7.52 -18.36 6.76
CA VAL A 308 -7.79 -17.74 5.46
C VAL A 308 -6.52 -17.11 4.86
N ALA A 309 -5.70 -16.43 5.67
CA ALA A 309 -4.45 -15.85 5.19
C ALA A 309 -3.48 -16.91 4.64
N ILE A 310 -3.33 -18.04 5.34
CA ILE A 310 -2.48 -19.16 4.89
C ILE A 310 -3.00 -19.74 3.57
N VAL A 311 -4.31 -20.04 3.49
CA VAL A 311 -4.92 -20.62 2.29
C VAL A 311 -4.88 -19.62 1.14
N PHE A 312 -5.22 -18.36 1.38
CA PHE A 312 -5.23 -17.34 0.34
C PHE A 312 -3.84 -17.15 -0.27
N TYR A 313 -2.80 -17.00 0.56
CA TYR A 313 -1.45 -16.84 0.05
C TYR A 313 -0.92 -18.11 -0.64
N SER A 314 -1.10 -19.28 -0.02
CA SER A 314 -0.51 -20.53 -0.51
C SER A 314 -1.25 -21.09 -1.73
N VAL A 315 -2.59 -21.07 -1.71
CA VAL A 315 -3.40 -21.69 -2.77
C VAL A 315 -3.87 -20.63 -3.76
N VAL A 316 -4.63 -19.62 -3.29
CA VAL A 316 -5.26 -18.66 -4.20
C VAL A 316 -4.19 -17.83 -4.91
N TYR A 317 -3.29 -17.21 -4.17
CA TYR A 317 -2.25 -16.39 -4.79
C TYR A 317 -1.21 -17.22 -5.54
N THR A 318 -0.56 -18.18 -4.86
CA THR A 318 0.61 -18.87 -5.43
C THR A 318 0.24 -19.82 -6.56
N LEU A 319 -0.84 -20.63 -6.41
CA LEU A 319 -1.18 -21.64 -7.41
C LEU A 319 -2.16 -21.14 -8.47
N VAL A 320 -3.08 -20.23 -8.10
CA VAL A 320 -4.14 -19.81 -9.02
C VAL A 320 -3.83 -18.46 -9.66
N LEU A 321 -3.56 -17.42 -8.88
CA LEU A 321 -3.44 -16.07 -9.43
C LEU A 321 -2.09 -15.83 -10.12
N LYS A 322 -0.99 -16.16 -9.45
CA LYS A 322 0.35 -15.79 -9.87
C LYS A 322 0.75 -16.38 -11.24
N PRO A 323 0.45 -17.63 -11.58
CA PRO A 323 0.77 -18.18 -12.89
C PRO A 323 -0.24 -17.83 -14.00
N ASN A 324 -1.46 -17.39 -13.67
CA ASN A 324 -2.56 -17.35 -14.64
C ASN A 324 -3.11 -15.96 -14.95
N THR A 325 -2.74 -14.92 -14.20
CA THR A 325 -3.35 -13.60 -14.42
C THR A 325 -2.44 -12.44 -14.11
N VAL A 326 -2.53 -11.41 -14.93
CA VAL A 326 -1.87 -10.10 -14.71
C VAL A 326 -2.36 -9.43 -13.41
N GLN A 327 -3.59 -9.75 -12.98
CA GLN A 327 -4.17 -9.22 -11.73
C GLN A 327 -3.62 -9.88 -10.46
N ASN A 328 -2.67 -10.82 -10.60
CA ASN A 328 -2.06 -11.52 -9.47
C ASN A 328 -1.54 -10.57 -8.39
N THR A 329 -0.93 -9.45 -8.80
CA THR A 329 -0.36 -8.44 -7.90
C THR A 329 -1.44 -7.69 -7.13
N VAL A 330 -2.53 -7.27 -7.80
CA VAL A 330 -3.63 -6.52 -7.18
C VAL A 330 -4.40 -7.42 -6.23
N ILE A 331 -4.93 -8.54 -6.73
CA ILE A 331 -5.73 -9.46 -5.90
C ILE A 331 -4.86 -10.08 -4.80
N GLY A 332 -3.60 -10.43 -5.14
CA GLY A 332 -2.62 -10.95 -4.18
C GLY A 332 -2.29 -9.98 -3.04
N GLY A 333 -2.47 -8.68 -3.27
CA GLY A 333 -2.35 -7.64 -2.24
C GLY A 333 -3.23 -7.86 -1.01
N ALA A 334 -4.34 -8.58 -1.16
CA ALA A 334 -5.20 -8.97 -0.04
C ALA A 334 -4.46 -9.80 1.01
N ALA A 335 -3.50 -10.65 0.61
CA ALA A 335 -2.67 -11.39 1.57
C ALA A 335 -1.88 -10.48 2.50
N GLY A 336 -1.34 -9.35 1.97
CA GLY A 336 -0.64 -8.34 2.77
C GLY A 336 -1.55 -7.52 3.67
N ALA A 337 -2.84 -7.41 3.33
CA ALA A 337 -3.84 -6.67 4.09
C ALA A 337 -4.43 -7.47 5.26
N LEU A 338 -4.47 -8.81 5.16
CA LEU A 338 -5.03 -9.68 6.20
C LEU A 338 -4.41 -9.51 7.60
N PRO A 339 -3.09 -9.30 7.77
CA PRO A 339 -2.50 -9.03 9.08
C PRO A 339 -3.10 -7.83 9.81
N ALA A 340 -3.54 -6.79 9.10
CA ALA A 340 -4.24 -5.66 9.71
C ALA A 340 -5.59 -6.08 10.30
N LEU A 341 -6.35 -6.90 9.58
CA LEU A 341 -7.62 -7.44 10.07
C LEU A 341 -7.42 -8.41 11.23
N ILE A 342 -6.40 -9.27 11.17
CA ILE A 342 -6.06 -10.21 12.24
C ILE A 342 -5.68 -9.45 13.51
N GLY A 343 -4.81 -8.44 13.41
CA GLY A 343 -4.39 -7.63 14.55
C GLY A 343 -5.56 -6.89 15.19
N TRP A 344 -6.46 -6.30 14.40
CA TRP A 344 -7.66 -5.64 14.87
C TRP A 344 -8.59 -6.64 15.57
N ALA A 345 -8.94 -7.75 14.89
CA ALA A 345 -9.84 -8.77 15.42
C ALA A 345 -9.30 -9.45 16.68
N ALA A 346 -7.98 -9.59 16.82
CA ALA A 346 -7.36 -10.15 18.02
C ALA A 346 -7.67 -9.35 19.28
N VAL A 347 -7.78 -8.02 19.16
CA VAL A 347 -8.05 -7.12 20.29
C VAL A 347 -9.55 -6.89 20.51
N THR A 348 -10.32 -6.76 19.44
CA THR A 348 -11.73 -6.34 19.50
C THR A 348 -12.72 -7.50 19.39
N GLY A 349 -12.33 -8.64 18.84
CA GLY A 349 -13.22 -9.76 18.53
C GLY A 349 -14.11 -9.52 17.29
N GLU A 350 -13.95 -8.42 16.57
CA GLU A 350 -14.76 -8.04 15.41
C GLU A 350 -13.93 -7.44 14.29
N ILE A 351 -14.54 -7.27 13.10
CA ILE A 351 -13.95 -6.51 11.98
C ILE A 351 -14.48 -5.08 12.08
N GLY A 352 -13.64 -4.16 12.59
CA GLY A 352 -14.00 -2.76 12.74
C GLY A 352 -13.48 -1.87 11.62
N LEU A 353 -14.04 -0.65 11.52
CA LEU A 353 -13.70 0.31 10.46
C LEU A 353 -12.22 0.69 10.44
N GLY A 354 -11.57 0.83 11.61
CA GLY A 354 -10.13 1.13 11.70
C GLY A 354 -9.26 0.00 11.15
N GLY A 355 -9.61 -1.26 11.43
CA GLY A 355 -8.96 -2.44 10.87
C GLY A 355 -9.13 -2.52 9.35
N LEU A 356 -10.34 -2.24 8.84
CA LEU A 356 -10.63 -2.18 7.41
C LEU A 356 -9.87 -1.05 6.71
N ALA A 357 -9.79 0.13 7.33
CA ALA A 357 -9.06 1.26 6.77
C ALA A 357 -7.56 0.98 6.66
N LEU A 358 -6.94 0.38 7.69
CA LEU A 358 -5.54 -0.03 7.64
C LEU A 358 -5.32 -1.17 6.62
N ALA A 359 -6.24 -2.13 6.55
CA ALA A 359 -6.20 -3.19 5.54
C ALA A 359 -6.30 -2.61 4.12
N ALA A 360 -7.19 -1.64 3.88
CA ALA A 360 -7.32 -0.94 2.60
C ALA A 360 -6.05 -0.18 2.24
N LEU A 361 -5.41 0.49 3.21
CA LEU A 361 -4.13 1.17 3.02
C LEU A 361 -3.06 0.20 2.50
N ILE A 362 -2.87 -0.93 3.18
CA ILE A 362 -1.89 -1.94 2.80
C ILE A 362 -2.25 -2.61 1.47
N PHE A 363 -3.55 -2.88 1.24
CA PHE A 363 -4.02 -3.45 -0.03
C PHE A 363 -3.69 -2.56 -1.22
N LEU A 364 -3.92 -1.25 -1.11
CA LEU A 364 -3.65 -0.29 -2.17
C LEU A 364 -2.15 0.01 -2.35
N TRP A 365 -1.39 0.01 -1.25
CA TRP A 365 0.07 0.18 -1.31
C TRP A 365 0.76 -0.99 -2.00
N THR A 366 0.24 -2.21 -1.82
CA THR A 366 0.86 -3.44 -2.33
C THR A 366 1.07 -3.43 -3.84
N PRO A 367 0.09 -3.08 -4.72
CA PRO A 367 0.33 -3.02 -6.15
C PRO A 367 1.38 -1.98 -6.55
N ALA A 368 1.38 -0.79 -5.94
CA ALA A 368 2.39 0.23 -6.23
C ALA A 368 3.81 -0.29 -5.95
N HIS A 369 4.00 -0.95 -4.79
CA HIS A 369 5.28 -1.53 -4.39
C HIS A 369 5.69 -2.71 -5.30
N PHE A 370 4.81 -3.68 -5.52
CA PHE A 370 5.14 -4.88 -6.29
C PHE A 370 5.26 -4.64 -7.78
N TYR A 371 4.57 -3.64 -8.36
CA TYR A 371 4.78 -3.24 -9.74
C TYR A 371 6.16 -2.61 -9.95
N ASN A 372 6.67 -1.82 -8.98
CA ASN A 372 8.06 -1.37 -9.00
C ASN A 372 9.05 -2.54 -8.97
N LEU A 373 8.77 -3.53 -8.12
CA LEU A 373 9.60 -4.75 -8.07
C LEU A 373 9.51 -5.54 -9.38
N ALA A 374 8.30 -5.61 -9.98
CA ALA A 374 8.11 -6.30 -11.27
C ALA A 374 8.86 -5.62 -12.41
N LEU A 375 8.93 -4.27 -12.43
CA LEU A 375 9.77 -3.53 -13.37
C LEU A 375 11.25 -3.85 -13.18
N ALA A 376 11.74 -3.86 -11.93
CA ALA A 376 13.14 -4.11 -11.61
C ALA A 376 13.60 -5.54 -11.94
N TYR A 377 12.67 -6.51 -11.97
CA TYR A 377 12.95 -7.93 -12.22
C TYR A 377 12.12 -8.47 -13.40
N LYS A 378 11.84 -7.63 -14.42
CA LYS A 378 11.02 -7.99 -15.57
C LYS A 378 11.51 -9.27 -16.25
N ASP A 379 12.79 -9.30 -16.63
CA ASP A 379 13.41 -10.45 -17.33
C ASP A 379 13.40 -11.75 -16.49
N ASP A 380 13.48 -11.61 -15.15
CA ASP A 380 13.45 -12.77 -14.25
C ASP A 380 12.04 -13.34 -14.15
N TYR A 381 11.03 -12.50 -14.14
CA TYR A 381 9.64 -12.94 -14.19
C TYR A 381 9.24 -13.53 -15.53
N GLU A 382 9.78 -12.99 -16.63
CA GLU A 382 9.61 -13.54 -17.99
C GLU A 382 10.21 -14.95 -18.08
N ARG A 383 11.47 -15.15 -17.63
CA ARG A 383 12.09 -16.48 -17.54
C ARG A 383 11.31 -17.47 -16.68
N GLY A 384 10.69 -16.99 -15.61
CA GLY A 384 9.81 -17.77 -14.74
C GLY A 384 8.45 -18.10 -15.35
N GLY A 385 8.09 -17.49 -16.48
CA GLY A 385 6.78 -17.65 -17.13
C GLY A 385 5.63 -17.01 -16.35
N PHE A 386 5.90 -16.00 -15.50
CA PHE A 386 4.87 -15.32 -14.75
C PHE A 386 4.29 -14.13 -15.53
N PRO A 387 2.95 -14.05 -15.71
CA PRO A 387 2.30 -12.96 -16.43
C PRO A 387 2.22 -11.68 -15.55
N MET A 388 3.40 -11.11 -15.23
CA MET A 388 3.45 -9.86 -14.49
C MET A 388 3.08 -8.67 -15.39
N MET A 389 2.57 -7.60 -14.78
CA MET A 389 2.11 -6.41 -15.52
C MET A 389 3.13 -5.90 -16.56
N PRO A 390 4.44 -5.67 -16.22
CA PRO A 390 5.40 -5.19 -17.20
C PRO A 390 5.73 -6.20 -18.31
N VAL A 391 5.57 -7.49 -18.05
CA VAL A 391 5.79 -8.55 -19.04
C VAL A 391 4.64 -8.60 -20.05
N VAL A 392 3.37 -8.45 -19.59
CA VAL A 392 2.17 -8.64 -20.42
C VAL A 392 1.64 -7.33 -21.00
N ARG A 393 1.76 -6.20 -20.27
CA ARG A 393 1.15 -4.91 -20.63
C ARG A 393 2.19 -3.81 -20.88
N GLY A 394 3.48 -4.13 -20.75
CA GLY A 394 4.57 -3.19 -20.93
C GLY A 394 4.82 -2.31 -19.71
N GLU A 395 5.95 -1.60 -19.75
CA GLU A 395 6.43 -0.79 -18.63
C GLU A 395 5.60 0.48 -18.43
N THR A 396 5.17 1.11 -19.52
CA THR A 396 4.38 2.35 -19.49
C THR A 396 3.04 2.14 -18.78
N ALA A 397 2.33 1.05 -19.11
CA ALA A 397 1.09 0.68 -18.43
C ALA A 397 1.35 0.40 -16.95
N THR A 398 2.46 -0.27 -16.62
CA THR A 398 2.86 -0.58 -15.25
C THR A 398 3.13 0.68 -14.44
N ARG A 399 3.90 1.64 -14.96
CA ARG A 399 4.19 2.94 -14.31
C ARG A 399 2.91 3.73 -14.04
N ARG A 400 1.95 3.73 -14.97
CA ARG A 400 0.64 4.35 -14.77
C ARG A 400 -0.13 3.72 -13.60
N HIS A 401 -0.15 2.40 -13.48
CA HIS A 401 -0.78 1.70 -12.38
C HIS A 401 -0.10 2.02 -11.03
N ILE A 402 1.25 2.12 -11.00
CA ILE A 402 1.99 2.54 -9.81
C ILE A 402 1.49 3.89 -9.32
N VAL A 403 1.38 4.89 -10.21
CA VAL A 403 0.91 6.24 -9.86
C VAL A 403 -0.51 6.19 -9.29
N TRP A 404 -1.43 5.45 -9.91
CA TRP A 404 -2.81 5.33 -9.44
C TRP A 404 -2.93 4.67 -8.08
N TYR A 405 -2.26 3.53 -7.87
CA TYR A 405 -2.31 2.80 -6.60
C TYR A 405 -1.60 3.57 -5.48
N PHE A 406 -0.49 4.24 -5.78
CA PHE A 406 0.19 5.11 -4.83
C PHE A 406 -0.70 6.28 -4.41
N GLY A 407 -1.34 6.96 -5.37
CA GLY A 407 -2.29 8.03 -5.09
C GLY A 407 -3.50 7.57 -4.28
N ALA A 408 -4.06 6.39 -4.59
CA ALA A 408 -5.13 5.81 -3.80
C ALA A 408 -4.69 5.49 -2.37
N THR A 409 -3.46 5.01 -2.18
CA THR A 409 -2.86 4.78 -0.86
C THR A 409 -2.79 6.08 -0.05
N LEU A 410 -2.29 7.16 -0.66
CA LEU A 410 -2.21 8.47 -0.03
C LEU A 410 -3.61 9.02 0.33
N ALA A 411 -4.60 8.82 -0.54
CA ALA A 411 -5.98 9.23 -0.27
C ALA A 411 -6.59 8.51 0.93
N VAL A 412 -6.38 7.18 1.05
CA VAL A 412 -6.82 6.41 2.22
C VAL A 412 -6.06 6.85 3.46
N ALA A 413 -4.74 7.08 3.37
CA ALA A 413 -3.94 7.58 4.48
C ALA A 413 -4.46 8.92 5.00
N ALA A 414 -4.76 9.87 4.11
CA ALA A 414 -5.36 11.15 4.49
C ALA A 414 -6.76 10.98 5.12
N GLY A 415 -7.59 10.08 4.57
CA GLY A 415 -8.92 9.76 5.10
C GLY A 415 -8.89 9.12 6.49
N MET A 416 -7.88 8.33 6.81
CA MET A 416 -7.73 7.70 8.12
C MET A 416 -7.60 8.71 9.27
N VAL A 417 -7.06 9.91 9.03
CA VAL A 417 -6.98 10.98 10.02
C VAL A 417 -8.39 11.36 10.50
N SER A 418 -9.38 11.36 9.60
CA SER A 418 -10.77 11.71 9.92
C SER A 418 -11.53 10.67 10.74
N LEU A 419 -10.98 9.46 10.90
CA LEU A 419 -11.59 8.40 11.73
C LEU A 419 -11.43 8.64 13.25
N GLY A 420 -10.83 9.74 13.66
CA GLY A 420 -10.88 10.28 15.04
C GLY A 420 -10.02 9.53 16.07
N ARG A 421 -9.19 8.57 15.66
CA ARG A 421 -8.29 7.81 16.56
C ARG A 421 -6.81 8.08 16.32
N LEU A 422 -6.50 8.95 15.35
CA LEU A 422 -5.13 9.27 14.95
C LEU A 422 -4.86 10.72 15.32
N ASP A 423 -3.79 10.94 16.06
CA ASP A 423 -3.40 12.25 16.54
C ASP A 423 -2.49 13.02 15.54
N TRP A 424 -2.01 14.18 15.97
CA TRP A 424 -1.13 15.02 15.16
C TRP A 424 0.18 14.31 14.77
N LEU A 425 0.66 13.32 15.55
CA LEU A 425 1.86 12.53 15.21
C LEU A 425 1.65 11.70 13.94
N TYR A 426 0.45 11.13 13.75
CA TYR A 426 0.13 10.44 12.50
C TYR A 426 0.12 11.40 11.31
N ALA A 427 -0.48 12.60 11.49
CA ALA A 427 -0.48 13.61 10.44
C ALA A 427 0.95 14.05 10.08
N LEU A 428 1.81 14.28 11.08
CA LEU A 428 3.23 14.59 10.88
C LEU A 428 3.96 13.46 10.15
N ALA A 429 3.75 12.21 10.57
CA ALA A 429 4.32 11.04 9.88
C ALA A 429 3.86 10.97 8.42
N GLY A 430 2.57 11.22 8.14
CA GLY A 430 2.04 11.28 6.78
C GLY A 430 2.68 12.36 5.91
N VAL A 431 3.04 13.51 6.50
CA VAL A 431 3.77 14.59 5.81
C VAL A 431 5.23 14.23 5.52
N VAL A 432 5.89 13.52 6.45
CA VAL A 432 7.33 13.19 6.32
C VAL A 432 7.56 12.01 5.37
N VAL A 433 6.62 11.06 5.33
CA VAL A 433 6.74 9.83 4.54
C VAL A 433 6.13 9.95 3.14
N GLY A 434 5.13 10.82 2.93
CA GLY A 434 4.53 11.11 1.63
C GLY A 434 5.36 12.07 0.82
#